data_4589f22183d5d4426f05641fd0514504
#
_entry.id   4589f22183d5d4426f05641fd0514504
#
_cell.length_a   1.000
_cell.length_b   1.000
_cell.length_c   1.000
_cell.angle_alpha   90.00
_cell.angle_beta   90.00
_cell.angle_gamma   90.00
#
_symmetry.space_group_name_H-M   'P 1'
#
loop_
_entity.id
_entity.type
_entity.pdbx_description
1 polymer ?
#
loop_
_entity_poly.entity_id
_entity_poly.type
_entity_poly.pdbx_seq_one_letter_code
_entity_poly.pdbx_strand_id
1 'polypeptide(L)'
;MKRIAIADVHEVLDKAENPVSMLKQYIRDLEEQLVKVQQALVDQLALEKQCEALVSQTQAAVEKRLQQANLAIERNEDEVAKLALQDKIVNERKLLAYKQQYEAVQAQTADLQSKVKALQEKHEELKLKQHELASRAHTAQAVQAIQTTVSSFGADSAVQGFFTNGGTYLGARG
;
A
#
# COMPACT_ATOMS: atom_id res chain seq x y z
N MET A 1 -19.60 -3.80 4.99
CA MET A 1 -18.32 -4.12 4.32
C MET A 1 -17.52 -5.06 5.21
N LYS A 2 -17.37 -6.32 4.82
CA LYS A 2 -16.53 -7.28 5.58
C LYS A 2 -15.07 -6.90 5.40
N ARG A 3 -14.42 -6.50 6.50
CA ARG A 3 -12.96 -6.43 6.58
C ARG A 3 -12.44 -7.87 6.52
N ILE A 4 -11.97 -8.30 5.37
CA ILE A 4 -11.20 -9.54 5.27
C ILE A 4 -9.83 -9.22 5.84
N ALA A 5 -9.49 -9.80 6.98
CA ALA A 5 -8.16 -9.66 7.57
C ALA A 5 -7.14 -10.31 6.60
N ILE A 6 -5.98 -9.68 6.47
CA ILE A 6 -4.95 -10.05 5.48
C ILE A 6 -4.43 -11.49 5.67
N ALA A 7 -4.54 -12.03 6.89
CA ALA A 7 -4.23 -13.44 7.19
C ALA A 7 -5.19 -14.43 6.48
N ASP A 8 -6.45 -14.04 6.20
CA ASP A 8 -7.44 -14.88 5.56
C ASP A 8 -7.24 -15.05 4.05
N VAL A 9 -6.46 -14.16 3.40
CA VAL A 9 -6.25 -14.20 1.93
C VAL A 9 -5.52 -15.48 1.51
N HIS A 10 -4.52 -15.92 2.25
CA HIS A 10 -3.79 -17.15 1.96
C HIS A 10 -4.67 -18.39 2.10
N GLU A 11 -5.48 -18.45 3.15
CA GLU A 11 -6.42 -19.57 3.39
C GLU A 11 -7.54 -19.61 2.34
N VAL A 12 -8.03 -18.44 1.90
CA VAL A 12 -9.05 -18.33 0.86
C VAL A 12 -8.49 -18.70 -0.52
N LEU A 13 -7.23 -18.34 -0.81
CA LEU A 13 -6.57 -18.70 -2.06
C LEU A 13 -6.31 -20.20 -2.19
N ASP A 14 -5.96 -20.86 -1.09
CA ASP A 14 -5.69 -22.32 -1.09
C ASP A 14 -6.99 -23.16 -1.31
N LYS A 15 -8.16 -22.59 -1.03
CA LYS A 15 -9.48 -23.22 -1.21
C LYS A 15 -10.22 -22.82 -2.48
N ALA A 16 -9.66 -21.88 -3.26
CA ALA A 16 -10.34 -21.33 -4.44
C ALA A 16 -10.15 -22.20 -5.67
N GLU A 17 -11.21 -22.35 -6.48
CA GLU A 17 -11.15 -23.02 -7.79
C GLU A 17 -10.23 -22.30 -8.79
N ASN A 18 -10.11 -20.96 -8.67
CA ASN A 18 -9.20 -20.15 -9.49
C ASN A 18 -8.44 -19.13 -8.65
N PRO A 19 -7.37 -19.54 -7.96
CA PRO A 19 -6.62 -18.67 -7.04
C PRO A 19 -5.94 -17.50 -7.75
N VAL A 20 -5.51 -17.67 -9.00
CA VAL A 20 -4.85 -16.60 -9.78
C VAL A 20 -5.82 -15.46 -10.09
N SER A 21 -7.05 -15.77 -10.48
CA SER A 21 -8.07 -14.77 -10.78
C SER A 21 -8.51 -14.01 -9.54
N MET A 22 -8.72 -14.71 -8.43
CA MET A 22 -9.06 -14.09 -7.15
C MET A 22 -7.96 -13.15 -6.65
N LEU A 23 -6.71 -13.59 -6.72
CA LEU A 23 -5.57 -12.78 -6.31
C LEU A 23 -5.43 -11.53 -7.18
N LYS A 24 -5.65 -11.66 -8.49
CA LYS A 24 -5.65 -10.53 -9.43
C LYS A 24 -6.72 -9.49 -9.07
N GLN A 25 -7.92 -9.92 -8.72
CA GLN A 25 -8.98 -9.00 -8.28
C GLN A 25 -8.62 -8.32 -6.97
N TYR A 26 -8.08 -9.07 -6.01
CA TYR A 26 -7.66 -8.53 -4.72
C TYR A 26 -6.54 -7.49 -4.86
N ILE A 27 -5.57 -7.73 -5.74
CA ILE A 27 -4.51 -6.75 -6.04
C ILE A 27 -5.09 -5.46 -6.61
N ARG A 28 -6.07 -5.54 -7.52
CA ARG A 28 -6.75 -4.35 -8.07
C ARG A 28 -7.47 -3.55 -6.99
N ASP A 29 -8.21 -4.23 -6.12
CA ASP A 29 -8.93 -3.58 -5.03
C ASP A 29 -7.93 -2.88 -4.07
N LEU A 30 -6.78 -3.49 -3.83
CA LEU A 30 -5.71 -2.92 -3.02
C LEU A 30 -5.05 -1.72 -3.70
N GLU A 31 -4.84 -1.76 -5.02
CA GLU A 31 -4.32 -0.64 -5.81
C GLU A 31 -5.26 0.58 -5.74
N GLU A 32 -6.57 0.37 -5.85
CA GLU A 32 -7.56 1.44 -5.66
C GLU A 32 -7.53 2.04 -4.26
N GLN A 33 -7.37 1.20 -3.23
CA GLN A 33 -7.23 1.67 -1.85
C GLN A 33 -5.95 2.45 -1.65
N LEU A 34 -4.83 1.99 -2.21
CA LEU A 34 -3.53 2.68 -2.16
C LEU A 34 -3.62 4.10 -2.74
N VAL A 35 -4.26 4.27 -3.90
CA VAL A 35 -4.44 5.59 -4.51
C VAL A 35 -5.20 6.52 -3.56
N LYS A 36 -6.29 6.06 -2.95
CA LYS A 36 -7.10 6.85 -2.01
C LYS A 36 -6.33 7.24 -0.76
N VAL A 37 -5.57 6.31 -0.18
CA VAL A 37 -4.79 6.55 1.04
C VAL A 37 -3.58 7.45 0.75
N GLN A 38 -2.95 7.32 -0.41
CA GLN A 38 -1.88 8.22 -0.85
C GLN A 38 -2.39 9.64 -1.04
N GLN A 39 -3.57 9.83 -1.64
CA GLN A 39 -4.18 11.15 -1.75
C GLN A 39 -4.47 11.75 -0.36
N ALA A 40 -5.05 10.97 0.54
CA ALA A 40 -5.28 11.40 1.92
C ALA A 40 -3.97 11.78 2.65
N LEU A 41 -2.87 11.09 2.37
CA LEU A 41 -1.55 11.44 2.91
C LEU A 41 -1.05 12.78 2.36
N VAL A 42 -1.25 13.05 1.08
CA VAL A 42 -0.88 14.35 0.47
C VAL A 42 -1.66 15.49 1.13
N ASP A 43 -2.96 15.32 1.31
CA ASP A 43 -3.83 16.31 1.97
C ASP A 43 -3.42 16.54 3.44
N GLN A 44 -3.07 15.47 4.14
CA GLN A 44 -2.61 15.51 5.52
C GLN A 44 -1.23 16.21 5.66
N LEU A 45 -0.30 15.97 4.74
CA LEU A 45 1.00 16.67 4.68
C LEU A 45 0.81 18.16 4.41
N ALA A 46 -0.13 18.54 3.56
CA ALA A 46 -0.47 19.95 3.32
C ALA A 46 -1.01 20.62 4.59
N LEU A 47 -1.89 19.93 5.33
CA LEU A 47 -2.40 20.42 6.61
C LEU A 47 -1.27 20.58 7.64
N GLU A 48 -0.36 19.62 7.73
CA GLU A 48 0.81 19.69 8.62
C GLU A 48 1.66 20.92 8.31
N LYS A 49 1.92 21.20 7.03
CA LYS A 49 2.65 22.40 6.61
C LYS A 49 1.92 23.71 6.94
N GLN A 50 0.61 23.74 6.85
CA GLN A 50 -0.18 24.90 7.29
C GLN A 50 -0.06 25.11 8.80
N CYS A 51 -0.15 24.06 9.62
CA CYS A 51 0.01 24.16 11.07
C CYS A 51 1.43 24.60 11.45
N GLU A 52 2.46 24.08 10.79
CA GLU A 52 3.85 24.51 10.97
C GLU A 52 4.03 26.02 10.67
N ALA A 53 3.43 26.50 9.59
CA ALA A 53 3.48 27.91 9.23
C ALA A 53 2.78 28.80 10.27
N LEU A 54 1.62 28.37 10.80
CA LEU A 54 0.91 29.09 11.86
C LEU A 54 1.73 29.19 13.14
N VAL A 55 2.40 28.10 13.54
CA VAL A 55 3.31 28.08 14.70
C VAL A 55 4.45 29.07 14.46
N SER A 56 5.12 29.01 13.31
CA SER A 56 6.24 29.88 12.97
C SER A 56 5.84 31.37 12.95
N GLN A 57 4.74 31.71 12.29
CA GLN A 57 4.24 33.10 12.21
C GLN A 57 3.85 33.64 13.58
N THR A 58 3.20 32.80 14.40
CA THR A 58 2.77 33.24 15.74
C THR A 58 3.95 33.37 16.68
N GLN A 59 4.96 32.51 16.58
CA GLN A 59 6.21 32.63 17.31
C GLN A 59 6.92 33.96 16.98
N ALA A 60 7.04 34.28 15.69
CA ALA A 60 7.61 35.54 15.25
C ALA A 60 6.81 36.77 15.77
N ALA A 61 5.48 36.66 15.84
CA ALA A 61 4.63 37.70 16.40
C ALA A 61 4.90 37.90 17.90
N VAL A 62 5.06 36.83 18.69
CA VAL A 62 5.43 36.90 20.11
C VAL A 62 6.76 37.62 20.30
N GLU A 63 7.78 37.24 19.54
CA GLU A 63 9.10 37.86 19.61
C GLU A 63 9.07 39.34 19.23
N LYS A 64 8.34 39.68 18.17
CA LYS A 64 8.16 41.09 17.74
C LYS A 64 7.49 41.91 18.80
N ARG A 65 6.43 41.40 19.49
CA ARG A 65 5.75 42.11 20.56
C ARG A 65 6.65 42.31 21.79
N LEU A 66 7.49 41.33 22.12
CA LEU A 66 8.48 41.46 23.18
C LEU A 66 9.51 42.56 22.87
N GLN A 67 10.04 42.60 21.63
CA GLN A 67 10.97 43.65 21.21
C GLN A 67 10.33 45.04 21.29
N GLN A 68 9.08 45.17 20.84
CA GLN A 68 8.33 46.41 20.89
C GLN A 68 8.11 46.88 22.37
N ALA A 69 7.80 45.98 23.28
CA ALA A 69 7.66 46.28 24.69
C ALA A 69 8.98 46.79 25.28
N ASN A 70 10.10 46.14 24.99
CA ASN A 70 11.42 46.54 25.46
C ASN A 70 11.80 47.93 24.95
N LEU A 71 11.59 48.20 23.65
CA LEU A 71 11.85 49.54 23.08
C LEU A 71 10.97 50.63 23.70
N ALA A 72 9.71 50.36 24.00
CA ALA A 72 8.81 51.27 24.64
C ALA A 72 9.25 51.61 26.10
N ILE A 73 9.74 50.60 26.83
CA ILE A 73 10.31 50.79 28.18
C ILE A 73 11.55 51.70 28.13
N GLU A 74 12.46 51.46 27.16
CA GLU A 74 13.67 52.27 26.99
C GLU A 74 13.35 53.78 26.69
N ARG A 75 12.17 54.00 26.09
CA ARG A 75 11.68 55.35 25.74
C ARG A 75 10.78 55.97 26.83
N ASN A 76 10.55 55.27 27.95
CA ASN A 76 9.61 55.64 28.98
C ASN A 76 8.15 55.78 28.48
N GLU A 77 7.78 54.98 27.48
CA GLU A 77 6.43 54.92 26.89
C GLU A 77 5.62 53.77 27.54
N ASP A 78 5.30 53.90 28.81
CA ASP A 78 4.73 52.82 29.65
C ASP A 78 3.40 52.26 29.09
N GLU A 79 2.53 53.12 28.55
CA GLU A 79 1.25 52.66 28.00
C GLU A 79 1.45 51.82 26.69
N VAL A 80 2.43 52.18 25.85
CA VAL A 80 2.79 51.41 24.68
C VAL A 80 3.39 50.07 25.08
N ALA A 81 4.25 50.05 26.10
CA ALA A 81 4.83 48.81 26.62
C ALA A 81 3.74 47.85 27.15
N LYS A 82 2.76 48.36 27.90
CA LYS A 82 1.62 47.57 28.41
C LYS A 82 0.81 46.95 27.28
N LEU A 83 0.48 47.73 26.24
CA LEU A 83 -0.24 47.22 25.06
C LEU A 83 0.53 46.11 24.33
N ALA A 84 1.84 46.31 24.13
CA ALA A 84 2.69 45.32 23.50
C ALA A 84 2.76 44.00 24.31
N LEU A 85 2.85 44.10 25.65
CA LEU A 85 2.85 42.94 26.53
C LEU A 85 1.48 42.23 26.56
N GLN A 86 0.36 42.97 26.52
CA GLN A 86 -0.97 42.37 26.40
C GLN A 86 -1.12 41.57 25.10
N ASP A 87 -0.71 42.15 23.97
CA ASP A 87 -0.70 41.50 22.68
C ASP A 87 0.22 40.25 22.66
N LYS A 88 1.38 40.35 23.31
CA LYS A 88 2.30 39.23 23.49
C LYS A 88 1.60 38.05 24.17
N ILE A 89 0.92 38.29 25.31
CA ILE A 89 0.20 37.26 26.06
C ILE A 89 -0.87 36.60 25.22
N VAL A 90 -1.62 37.39 24.41
CA VAL A 90 -2.63 36.85 23.50
C VAL A 90 -1.98 35.94 22.44
N ASN A 91 -0.87 36.36 21.85
CA ASN A 91 -0.16 35.55 20.86
C ASN A 91 0.49 34.32 21.48
N GLU A 92 0.98 34.37 22.73
CA GLU A 92 1.50 33.19 23.44
C GLU A 92 0.43 32.11 23.64
N ARG A 93 -0.80 32.53 24.00
CA ARG A 93 -1.94 31.58 24.10
C ARG A 93 -2.28 30.94 22.76
N LYS A 94 -2.29 31.74 21.69
CA LYS A 94 -2.49 31.21 20.32
C LYS A 94 -1.38 30.25 19.93
N LEU A 95 -0.13 30.61 20.23
CA LEU A 95 1.03 29.80 19.94
C LEU A 95 0.96 28.43 20.63
N LEU A 96 0.54 28.41 21.90
CA LEU A 96 0.34 27.15 22.63
C LEU A 96 -0.72 26.27 21.95
N ALA A 97 -1.86 26.85 21.56
CA ALA A 97 -2.92 26.12 20.87
C ALA A 97 -2.46 25.59 19.51
N TYR A 98 -1.75 26.40 18.72
CA TYR A 98 -1.24 25.98 17.41
C TYR A 98 -0.14 24.91 17.52
N LYS A 99 0.72 24.96 18.54
CA LYS A 99 1.69 23.90 18.82
C LYS A 99 1.00 22.58 19.14
N GLN A 100 -0.01 22.58 19.99
CA GLN A 100 -0.78 21.38 20.31
C GLN A 100 -1.48 20.81 19.06
N GLN A 101 -2.05 21.68 18.22
CA GLN A 101 -2.67 21.27 16.96
C GLN A 101 -1.63 20.68 16.01
N TYR A 102 -0.47 21.31 15.85
CA TYR A 102 0.62 20.82 15.00
C TYR A 102 1.11 19.45 15.45
N GLU A 103 1.35 19.24 16.73
CA GLU A 103 1.75 17.95 17.30
C GLU A 103 0.72 16.85 17.01
N ALA A 104 -0.58 17.15 17.15
CA ALA A 104 -1.64 16.20 16.85
C ALA A 104 -1.69 15.84 15.37
N VAL A 105 -1.58 16.83 14.47
CA VAL A 105 -1.55 16.63 13.02
C VAL A 105 -0.31 15.83 12.63
N GLN A 106 0.85 16.14 13.19
CA GLN A 106 2.10 15.42 12.94
C GLN A 106 2.01 13.95 13.32
N ALA A 107 1.43 13.65 14.49
CA ALA A 107 1.20 12.27 14.92
C ALA A 107 0.25 11.51 13.96
N GLN A 108 -0.81 12.16 13.48
CA GLN A 108 -1.73 11.60 12.50
C GLN A 108 -1.05 11.35 11.14
N THR A 109 -0.19 12.28 10.70
CA THR A 109 0.61 12.13 9.47
C THR A 109 1.53 10.91 9.56
N ALA A 110 2.24 10.76 10.68
CA ALA A 110 3.14 9.62 10.90
C ALA A 110 2.39 8.27 10.89
N ASP A 111 1.21 8.20 11.54
CA ASP A 111 0.36 7.00 11.51
C ASP A 111 -0.11 6.68 10.09
N LEU A 112 -0.54 7.68 9.33
CA LEU A 112 -0.98 7.50 7.95
C LEU A 112 0.16 7.06 7.02
N GLN A 113 1.37 7.64 7.17
CA GLN A 113 2.57 7.21 6.45
C GLN A 113 2.89 5.73 6.71
N SER A 114 2.83 5.32 7.98
CA SER A 114 3.04 3.92 8.36
C SER A 114 2.03 2.98 7.71
N LYS A 115 0.75 3.37 7.67
CA LYS A 115 -0.31 2.59 7.01
C LYS A 115 -0.12 2.49 5.50
N VAL A 116 0.27 3.60 4.85
CA VAL A 116 0.59 3.60 3.40
C VAL A 116 1.73 2.63 3.11
N LYS A 117 2.81 2.69 3.90
CA LYS A 117 3.95 1.79 3.76
C LYS A 117 3.56 0.33 3.91
N ALA A 118 2.78 -0.02 4.94
CA ALA A 118 2.31 -1.38 5.16
C ALA A 118 1.45 -1.90 4.00
N LEU A 119 0.59 -1.05 3.43
CA LEU A 119 -0.22 -1.41 2.25
C LEU A 119 0.64 -1.60 1.00
N GLN A 120 1.68 -0.78 0.79
CA GLN A 120 2.63 -0.94 -0.32
C GLN A 120 3.41 -2.25 -0.21
N GLU A 121 3.94 -2.57 0.97
CA GLU A 121 4.64 -3.82 1.24
C GLU A 121 3.72 -5.03 0.96
N LYS A 122 2.46 -4.95 1.38
CA LYS A 122 1.47 -6.00 1.11
C LYS A 122 1.15 -6.14 -0.37
N HIS A 123 1.04 -5.04 -1.09
CA HIS A 123 0.83 -5.04 -2.53
C HIS A 123 1.97 -5.75 -3.27
N GLU A 124 3.22 -5.46 -2.92
CA GLU A 124 4.39 -6.11 -3.51
C GLU A 124 4.42 -7.63 -3.19
N GLU A 125 4.14 -8.00 -1.94
CA GLU A 125 4.03 -9.42 -1.54
C GLU A 125 3.00 -10.18 -2.40
N LEU A 126 1.81 -9.59 -2.58
CA LEU A 126 0.74 -10.22 -3.36
C LEU A 126 1.06 -10.29 -4.87
N LYS A 127 1.77 -9.31 -5.41
CA LYS A 127 2.27 -9.37 -6.80
C LYS A 127 3.28 -10.50 -7.00
N LEU A 128 4.21 -10.68 -6.07
CA LEU A 128 5.14 -11.81 -6.10
C LEU A 128 4.39 -13.14 -6.04
N LYS A 129 3.39 -13.26 -5.16
CA LYS A 129 2.55 -14.46 -5.06
C LYS A 129 1.74 -14.72 -6.33
N GLN A 130 1.22 -13.68 -6.96
CA GLN A 130 0.53 -13.78 -8.24
C GLN A 130 1.46 -14.34 -9.33
N HIS A 131 2.69 -13.84 -9.40
CA HIS A 131 3.67 -14.32 -10.38
C HIS A 131 4.03 -15.78 -10.12
N GLU A 132 4.24 -16.17 -8.88
CA GLU A 132 4.52 -17.56 -8.48
C GLU A 132 3.38 -18.51 -8.91
N LEU A 133 2.13 -18.16 -8.59
CA LEU A 133 0.97 -18.98 -8.93
C LEU A 133 0.76 -19.07 -10.45
N ALA A 134 0.94 -17.97 -11.18
CA ALA A 134 0.87 -17.97 -12.64
C ALA A 134 1.94 -18.86 -13.27
N SER A 135 3.16 -18.82 -12.78
CA SER A 135 4.26 -19.68 -13.21
C SER A 135 3.97 -21.16 -12.96
N ARG A 136 3.48 -21.50 -11.77
CA ARG A 136 3.07 -22.88 -11.43
C ARG A 136 1.95 -23.39 -12.34
N ALA A 137 0.92 -22.57 -12.61
CA ALA A 137 -0.16 -22.93 -13.51
C ALA A 137 0.35 -23.18 -14.93
N HIS A 138 1.24 -22.35 -15.44
CA HIS A 138 1.86 -22.53 -16.76
C HIS A 138 2.69 -23.82 -16.84
N THR A 139 3.48 -24.12 -15.82
CA THR A 139 4.26 -25.35 -15.74
C THR A 139 3.36 -26.59 -15.71
N ALA A 140 2.27 -26.57 -14.94
CA ALA A 140 1.31 -27.66 -14.86
C ALA A 140 0.64 -27.92 -16.22
N GLN A 141 0.27 -26.86 -16.96
CA GLN A 141 -0.28 -26.98 -18.33
C GLN A 141 0.73 -27.59 -19.29
N ALA A 142 2.00 -27.18 -19.25
CA ALA A 142 3.05 -27.74 -20.09
C ALA A 142 3.28 -29.23 -19.80
N VAL A 143 3.34 -29.62 -18.52
CA VAL A 143 3.44 -31.03 -18.12
C VAL A 143 2.26 -31.85 -18.62
N GLN A 144 1.03 -31.35 -18.49
CA GLN A 144 -0.18 -32.02 -18.96
C GLN A 144 -0.16 -32.19 -20.51
N ALA A 145 0.26 -31.17 -21.27
CA ALA A 145 0.40 -31.23 -22.70
C ALA A 145 1.43 -32.30 -23.13
N ILE A 146 2.57 -32.41 -22.47
CA ILE A 146 3.58 -33.43 -22.71
C ILE A 146 3.02 -34.83 -22.41
N GLN A 147 2.35 -35.01 -21.26
CA GLN A 147 1.73 -36.30 -20.90
C GLN A 147 0.68 -36.75 -21.94
N THR A 148 -0.16 -35.83 -22.41
CA THR A 148 -1.16 -36.11 -23.44
C THR A 148 -0.49 -36.53 -24.76
N THR A 149 0.57 -35.84 -25.14
CA THR A 149 1.32 -36.16 -26.37
C THR A 149 2.01 -37.52 -26.24
N VAL A 150 2.67 -37.79 -25.12
CA VAL A 150 3.34 -39.09 -24.88
C VAL A 150 2.33 -40.24 -24.87
N SER A 151 1.16 -40.05 -24.24
CA SER A 151 0.11 -41.07 -24.21
C SER A 151 -0.47 -41.36 -25.62
N SER A 152 -0.61 -40.35 -26.48
CA SER A 152 -1.05 -40.53 -27.85
C SER A 152 -0.03 -41.28 -28.70
N PHE A 153 1.27 -40.96 -28.57
CA PHE A 153 2.34 -41.72 -29.24
C PHE A 153 2.43 -43.17 -28.74
N GLY A 154 2.22 -43.41 -27.45
CA GLY A 154 2.19 -44.75 -26.89
C GLY A 154 1.00 -45.59 -27.39
N ALA A 155 -0.18 -44.98 -27.57
CA ALA A 155 -1.34 -45.63 -28.12
C ALA A 155 -1.16 -45.98 -29.59
N ASP A 156 -0.60 -45.07 -30.41
CA ASP A 156 -0.33 -45.31 -31.82
C ASP A 156 0.73 -46.42 -32.05
N SER A 157 1.77 -46.45 -31.22
CA SER A 157 2.77 -47.50 -31.29
C SER A 157 2.22 -48.87 -30.86
N ALA A 158 1.30 -48.92 -29.92
CA ALA A 158 0.60 -50.14 -29.52
C ALA A 158 -0.35 -50.65 -30.63
N VAL A 159 -1.01 -49.76 -31.35
CA VAL A 159 -1.87 -50.11 -32.53
C VAL A 159 -1.03 -50.58 -33.69
N GLN A 160 0.10 -49.96 -34.01
CA GLN A 160 1.02 -50.43 -35.06
C GLN A 160 1.64 -51.78 -34.69
N GLY A 161 2.01 -52.02 -33.45
CA GLY A 161 2.48 -53.31 -32.96
C GLY A 161 1.45 -54.44 -33.10
N PHE A 162 0.17 -54.13 -32.95
CA PHE A 162 -0.92 -55.10 -33.14
C PHE A 162 -1.12 -55.48 -34.62
N PHE A 163 -0.99 -54.53 -35.54
CA PHE A 163 -1.12 -54.79 -37.00
C PHE A 163 0.11 -55.48 -37.60
N THR A 164 1.31 -55.27 -37.05
CA THR A 164 2.53 -55.93 -37.53
C THR A 164 2.67 -57.37 -37.04
N ASN A 165 2.11 -57.71 -35.85
CA ASN A 165 2.13 -59.09 -35.32
C ASN A 165 0.98 -59.97 -35.83
N GLY A 166 -0.04 -59.41 -36.45
CA GLY A 166 -1.20 -60.15 -37.00
C GLY A 166 -0.99 -60.75 -38.40
N GLY A 167 0.19 -60.51 -39.05
CA GLY A 167 0.45 -60.85 -40.44
C GLY A 167 1.24 -62.15 -40.72
N THR A 168 1.57 -62.94 -39.67
CA THR A 168 2.44 -64.12 -39.88
C THR A 168 1.84 -65.47 -39.46
N TYR A 169 0.57 -65.70 -39.75
CA TYR A 169 0.03 -67.05 -39.62
C TYR A 169 -0.94 -67.37 -40.80
N LEU A 170 -0.47 -67.47 -41.98
CA LEU A 170 -1.16 -68.21 -43.11
C LEU A 170 -0.15 -68.48 -44.17
N GLY A 171 0.53 -69.63 -44.08
CA GLY A 171 1.36 -70.09 -45.18
C GLY A 171 2.29 -71.24 -44.85
N ALA A 172 1.74 -72.41 -44.45
CA ALA A 172 2.44 -73.68 -44.60
C ALA A 172 1.45 -74.86 -44.46
N ARG A 173 0.81 -75.24 -45.55
CA ARG A 173 0.46 -76.61 -45.79
C ARG A 173 0.02 -76.75 -47.24
N GLY A 174 0.84 -77.46 -48.06
CA GLY A 174 0.59 -77.96 -49.34
C GLY A 174 1.81 -78.69 -49.82
#